data_9b2d4e845b19f6cf2cb357a88f9e97b7
#
_entry.id   9b2d4e845b19f6cf2cb357a88f9e97b7
#
_cell.length_a   1.000
_cell.length_b   1.000
_cell.length_c   1.000
_cell.angle_alpha   90.00
_cell.angle_beta   90.00
_cell.angle_gamma   90.00
#
_symmetry.space_group_name_H-M   'P 1'
#
loop_
_entity.id
_entity.type
_entity.pdbx_description
1 polymer ?
#
loop_
_entity_poly.entity_id
_entity_poly.type
_entity_poly.pdbx_seq_one_letter_code
_entity_poly.pdbx_strand_id
1 'polypeptide(L)' 'MEYTNTQMFYLIDDWIHNARDRRILKDRLINGISIEALAEKYDVSVAQMKRIIDKYQKMLFAHLK' A
#
# COMPACT_ATOMS: atom_id res chain seq x y z
N MET A 1 -9.48 13.94 8.10
CA MET A 1 -8.12 14.14 8.65
C MET A 1 -7.10 13.50 7.75
N GLU A 2 -6.10 14.23 7.37
CA GLU A 2 -5.04 13.71 6.52
C GLU A 2 -3.85 13.26 7.36
N TYR A 3 -3.25 12.18 6.93
CA TYR A 3 -2.04 11.65 7.56
C TYR A 3 -0.83 12.06 6.76
N THR A 4 0.24 12.43 7.44
CA THR A 4 1.49 12.78 6.78
C THR A 4 2.11 11.52 6.16
N ASN A 5 3.01 11.71 5.20
CA ASN A 5 3.74 10.59 4.60
C ASN A 5 4.54 9.82 5.65
N THR A 6 5.08 10.51 6.65
CA THR A 6 5.81 9.89 7.74
C THR A 6 4.91 8.98 8.56
N GLN A 7 3.70 9.44 8.89
CA GLN A 7 2.73 8.63 9.63
C GLN A 7 2.33 7.39 8.83
N MET A 8 2.06 7.55 7.53
CA MET A 8 1.75 6.42 6.65
C MET A 8 2.90 5.42 6.58
N PHE A 9 4.12 5.91 6.48
CA PHE A 9 5.31 5.07 6.40
C PHE A 9 5.40 4.15 7.62
N TYR A 10 5.27 4.70 8.82
CA TYR A 10 5.35 3.90 10.05
C TYR A 10 4.16 2.96 10.21
N LEU A 11 2.97 3.39 9.82
CA LEU A 11 1.79 2.56 9.88
C LEU A 11 1.95 1.32 8.98
N ILE A 12 2.46 1.51 7.78
CA ILE A 12 2.70 0.42 6.85
C ILE A 12 3.74 -0.55 7.43
N ASP A 13 4.83 -0.03 7.98
CA ASP A 13 5.87 -0.87 8.58
C ASP A 13 5.35 -1.68 9.78
N ASP A 14 4.47 -1.08 10.58
CA ASP A 14 3.94 -1.74 11.77
C ASP A 14 2.96 -2.86 11.46
N TRP A 15 2.13 -2.67 10.42
CA TRP A 15 0.98 -3.55 10.20
C TRP A 15 1.14 -4.49 9.00
N ILE A 16 2.08 -4.24 8.11
CA ILE A 16 2.32 -5.10 6.95
C ILE A 16 3.66 -5.80 7.12
N HIS A 17 3.61 -7.11 7.29
CA HIS A 17 4.81 -7.91 7.59
C HIS A 17 5.54 -8.40 6.35
N ASN A 18 4.86 -8.49 5.20
CA ASN A 18 5.49 -8.93 3.96
C ASN A 18 6.26 -7.77 3.34
N ALA A 19 7.57 -7.95 3.10
CA ALA A 19 8.43 -6.89 2.59
C ALA A 19 7.98 -6.37 1.22
N ARG A 20 7.56 -7.27 0.32
CA ARG A 20 7.05 -6.87 -1.00
C ARG A 20 5.79 -6.03 -0.87
N ASP A 21 4.85 -6.49 -0.04
CA ASP A 21 3.58 -5.79 0.14
C ASP A 21 3.78 -4.43 0.80
N ARG A 22 4.72 -4.32 1.74
CA ARG A 22 5.09 -3.02 2.31
C ARG A 22 5.54 -2.03 1.24
N ARG A 23 6.39 -2.47 0.33
CA ARG A 23 6.87 -1.62 -0.77
C ARG A 23 5.72 -1.20 -1.68
N ILE A 24 4.81 -2.13 -1.99
CA ILE A 24 3.65 -1.85 -2.82
C ILE A 24 2.81 -0.74 -2.19
N LEU A 25 2.50 -0.87 -0.91
CA LEU A 25 1.67 0.12 -0.22
C LEU A 25 2.39 1.47 -0.08
N LYS A 26 3.68 1.48 0.18
CA LYS A 26 4.45 2.73 0.22
C LYS A 26 4.47 3.40 -1.15
N ASP A 27 4.70 2.64 -2.21
CA ASP A 27 4.69 3.17 -3.56
C ASP A 27 3.33 3.76 -3.92
N ARG A 28 2.25 3.09 -3.53
CA ARG A 28 0.89 3.54 -3.83
C ARG A 28 0.46 4.73 -2.99
N LEU A 29 0.63 4.66 -1.67
CA LEU A 29 0.05 5.64 -0.74
C LEU A 29 0.95 6.84 -0.51
N ILE A 30 2.26 6.67 -0.59
CA ILE A 30 3.22 7.75 -0.35
C ILE A 30 3.70 8.37 -1.66
N ASN A 31 4.09 7.54 -2.61
CA ASN A 31 4.66 8.01 -3.88
C ASN A 31 3.62 8.23 -4.98
N GLY A 32 2.39 7.79 -4.77
CA GLY A 32 1.31 8.02 -5.74
C GLY A 32 1.44 7.27 -7.05
N ILE A 33 2.15 6.14 -7.08
CA ILE A 33 2.34 5.35 -8.28
C ILE A 33 1.02 4.66 -8.66
N SER A 34 0.70 4.65 -9.95
CA SER A 34 -0.55 4.05 -10.43
C SER A 34 -0.57 2.53 -10.23
N ILE A 35 -1.78 1.97 -10.15
CA ILE A 35 -1.96 0.52 -9.99
C ILE A 35 -1.36 -0.22 -11.19
N GLU A 36 -1.54 0.31 -12.39
CA GLU A 36 -1.00 -0.28 -13.61
C GLU A 36 0.53 -0.33 -13.58
N ALA A 37 1.16 0.75 -13.16
CA ALA A 37 2.62 0.81 -13.04
C ALA A 37 3.13 -0.15 -11.97
N LEU A 38 2.42 -0.27 -10.87
CA LEU A 38 2.79 -1.21 -9.80
C LEU A 38 2.64 -2.66 -10.26
N ALA A 39 1.57 -2.97 -10.99
CA ALA A 39 1.36 -4.31 -11.52
C ALA A 39 2.52 -4.71 -12.44
N GLU A 40 2.95 -3.80 -13.30
CA GLU A 40 4.08 -4.03 -14.19
C GLU A 40 5.39 -4.18 -13.41
N LYS A 41 5.62 -3.30 -12.45
CA LYS A 41 6.85 -3.32 -11.63
C LYS A 41 7.02 -4.62 -10.85
N TYR A 42 5.93 -5.16 -10.31
CA TYR A 42 5.97 -6.36 -9.49
C TYR A 42 5.55 -7.62 -10.23
N ASP A 43 5.34 -7.53 -11.54
CA ASP A 43 5.03 -8.66 -12.42
C ASP A 43 3.78 -9.42 -11.98
N VAL A 44 2.72 -8.70 -11.70
CA VAL A 44 1.41 -9.26 -11.36
C VAL A 44 0.34 -8.60 -12.21
N SER A 45 -0.85 -9.21 -12.28
CA SER A 45 -1.96 -8.60 -13.03
C SER A 45 -2.49 -7.37 -12.30
N VAL A 46 -3.15 -6.47 -13.05
CA VAL A 46 -3.79 -5.29 -12.46
C VAL A 46 -4.84 -5.71 -11.44
N ALA A 47 -5.63 -6.74 -11.74
CA ALA A 47 -6.65 -7.25 -10.82
C ALA A 47 -6.03 -7.75 -9.51
N GLN A 48 -4.92 -8.47 -9.60
CA GLN A 48 -4.21 -8.96 -8.43
C GLN A 48 -3.63 -7.81 -7.61
N MET A 49 -3.06 -6.82 -8.29
CA MET A 49 -2.51 -5.64 -7.60
C MET A 49 -3.61 -4.88 -6.86
N LYS A 50 -4.79 -4.71 -7.48
CA LYS A 50 -5.94 -4.09 -6.82
C LYS A 50 -6.34 -4.83 -5.55
N ARG A 51 -6.37 -6.16 -5.60
CA ARG A 51 -6.72 -6.97 -4.43
C ARG A 51 -5.73 -6.78 -3.28
N ILE A 52 -4.45 -6.76 -3.60
CA ILE A 52 -3.40 -6.54 -2.60
C ILE A 52 -3.58 -5.18 -1.93
N ILE A 53 -3.73 -4.14 -2.74
CA ILE A 53 -3.87 -2.77 -2.25
C ILE A 53 -5.15 -2.61 -1.43
N ASP A 54 -6.28 -3.08 -1.94
CA ASP A 54 -7.57 -2.97 -1.25
C ASP A 54 -7.53 -3.67 0.11
N LYS A 55 -6.97 -4.87 0.16
CA LYS A 55 -6.86 -5.63 1.40
C LYS A 55 -6.12 -4.83 2.46
N TYR A 56 -4.96 -4.31 2.12
CA TYR A 56 -4.14 -3.59 3.08
C TYR A 56 -4.69 -2.20 3.39
N GLN A 57 -5.29 -1.50 2.43
CA GLN A 57 -5.92 -0.22 2.68
C GLN A 57 -7.03 -0.35 3.72
N LYS A 58 -7.89 -1.35 3.58
CA LYS A 58 -8.97 -1.59 4.54
C LYS A 58 -8.41 -1.85 5.92
N MET A 59 -7.36 -2.66 6.01
CA MET A 59 -6.72 -2.97 7.27
C MET A 59 -6.11 -1.72 7.91
N LEU A 60 -5.34 -0.96 7.14
CA LEU A 60 -4.65 0.22 7.63
C LEU A 60 -5.63 1.30 8.09
N PHE A 61 -6.66 1.57 7.30
CA PHE A 61 -7.63 2.61 7.64
C PHE A 61 -8.49 2.22 8.85
N ALA A 62 -8.68 0.93 9.09
CA ALA A 62 -9.36 0.48 10.30
C ALA A 62 -8.56 0.84 11.57
N HIS A 63 -7.24 0.90 11.48
CA HIS A 63 -6.37 1.25 12.59
C HIS A 63 -6.15 2.76 12.75
N LEU A 64 -6.63 3.55 11.80
CA LEU A 64 -6.46 5.00 11.85
C LEU A 64 -7.60 5.73 12.58
N LYS A 65 -8.57 5.02 13.06
CA LYS A 65 -9.71 5.62 13.78
C LYS A 65 -9.37 5.97 15.21
#